data_4e3d6b5f803b08f4ba655f2fdb38eeb6
#
_entry.id   4e3d6b5f803b08f4ba655f2fdb38eeb6
#
_cell.length_a   1.000
_cell.length_b   1.000
_cell.length_c   1.000
_cell.angle_alpha   90.00
_cell.angle_beta   90.00
_cell.angle_gamma   90.00
#
_symmetry.space_group_name_H-M   'P 1'
#
loop_
_entity.id
_entity.type
_entity.pdbx_description
1 polymer ?
#
loop_
_entity_poly.entity_id
_entity_poly.type
_entity_poly.pdbx_seq_one_letter_code
_entity_poly.pdbx_strand_id
1 'polypeptide(L)'
;MSPRARSAWTRTLLQLAIVLAVALLAGLATGLPWQALAITALALLAWHYWRLRVVLRRLTDRRWLAPPDGKGIWDELDRLLYRNQDDTRTRKRRLVEMLRAYRAAAAALPDAVVVVDRNSQRVQWFNEAAAPLLGLHYPADLGAPLGERLQPLPVARWLAGGRHAEPFTDVASPANPDLRLSLRLIPYSETLWLLVARDLTRVTRLEQMRRDFVANVSHELRTPLTVVHGYLDMLDPAEQPEWAPMLAEMRRQSQRMTQLVEDLLTLSRLEAKDTLDEEPVAMAPMLATLRREAEALSQQRHAIVIEDLASIDLVGSVRELHSAFSNLVANAVRYTPTGGRVTIRWARTPDGGAALSVVDTGYGIPAAHLPRVTERFYRVSTSRSRESGGTGLGLAIVKHVLQLHQARLAIESEIGRGSTFTCVFAAERVHPRDSDHNGGDRGIEQARAAD
;
A
#
# COMPACT_ATOMS: atom_id res chain seq x y z
N MET A 1 -30.78 29.71 -38.89
CA MET A 1 -31.08 29.01 -40.17
C MET A 1 -29.79 28.89 -40.97
N SER A 2 -29.39 27.75 -41.46
CA SER A 2 -28.18 27.56 -42.24
C SER A 2 -28.26 28.32 -43.60
N PRO A 3 -27.16 28.78 -44.21
CA PRO A 3 -27.20 29.46 -45.51
C PRO A 3 -27.89 28.63 -46.61
N ARG A 4 -27.74 27.31 -46.52
CA ARG A 4 -28.39 26.36 -47.47
C ARG A 4 -29.89 26.28 -47.27
N ALA A 5 -30.35 26.27 -46.00
CA ALA A 5 -31.78 26.29 -45.71
C ALA A 5 -32.46 27.58 -46.20
N ARG A 6 -31.79 28.73 -46.08
CA ARG A 6 -32.28 30.01 -46.67
C ARG A 6 -32.40 29.93 -48.20
N SER A 7 -31.39 29.36 -48.86
CA SER A 7 -31.43 29.23 -50.34
C SER A 7 -32.49 28.22 -50.79
N ALA A 8 -32.76 27.18 -50.04
CA ALA A 8 -33.84 26.20 -50.34
C ALA A 8 -35.23 26.84 -50.22
N TRP A 9 -35.44 27.63 -49.16
CA TRP A 9 -36.66 28.43 -48.95
C TRP A 9 -36.92 29.42 -50.08
N THR A 10 -35.92 30.23 -50.42
CA THR A 10 -36.04 31.25 -51.49
C THR A 10 -36.34 30.60 -52.82
N ARG A 11 -35.71 29.46 -53.18
CA ARG A 11 -36.02 28.71 -54.42
C ARG A 11 -37.43 28.13 -54.42
N THR A 12 -37.88 27.55 -53.32
CA THR A 12 -39.21 26.98 -53.23
C THR A 12 -40.30 28.08 -53.35
N LEU A 13 -40.07 29.23 -52.66
CA LEU A 13 -40.99 30.38 -52.79
C LEU A 13 -41.01 30.93 -54.22
N LEU A 14 -39.84 31.03 -54.88
CA LEU A 14 -39.74 31.47 -56.28
C LEU A 14 -40.51 30.52 -57.20
N GLN A 15 -40.33 29.20 -57.04
CA GLN A 15 -41.05 28.17 -57.82
C GLN A 15 -42.57 28.28 -57.58
N LEU A 16 -43.04 28.46 -56.35
CA LEU A 16 -44.43 28.69 -56.06
C LEU A 16 -44.98 29.92 -56.73
N ALA A 17 -44.23 31.05 -56.66
CA ALA A 17 -44.63 32.32 -57.30
C ALA A 17 -44.71 32.18 -58.83
N ILE A 18 -43.76 31.45 -59.44
CA ILE A 18 -43.78 31.20 -60.89
C ILE A 18 -45.01 30.34 -61.29
N VAL A 19 -45.28 29.24 -60.54
CA VAL A 19 -46.42 28.38 -60.82
C VAL A 19 -47.73 29.12 -60.67
N LEU A 20 -47.90 29.96 -59.66
CA LEU A 20 -49.09 30.79 -59.48
C LEU A 20 -49.23 31.86 -60.54
N ALA A 21 -48.13 32.50 -60.96
CA ALA A 21 -48.14 33.47 -62.05
C ALA A 21 -48.50 32.84 -63.41
N VAL A 22 -47.97 31.66 -63.70
CA VAL A 22 -48.37 30.90 -64.90
C VAL A 22 -49.86 30.52 -64.88
N ALA A 23 -50.37 30.06 -63.74
CA ALA A 23 -51.76 29.74 -63.53
C ALA A 23 -52.68 30.96 -63.72
N LEU A 24 -52.26 32.11 -63.22
CA LEU A 24 -52.99 33.40 -63.44
C LEU A 24 -53.03 33.80 -64.91
N LEU A 25 -51.92 33.74 -65.60
CA LEU A 25 -51.82 34.05 -67.04
C LEU A 25 -52.68 33.09 -67.89
N ALA A 26 -52.66 31.80 -67.61
CA ALA A 26 -53.50 30.82 -68.26
C ALA A 26 -55.01 31.02 -67.98
N GLY A 27 -55.36 31.41 -66.74
CA GLY A 27 -56.71 31.78 -66.35
C GLY A 27 -57.23 33.05 -67.03
N LEU A 28 -56.37 34.03 -67.22
CA LEU A 28 -56.73 35.24 -67.99
C LEU A 28 -56.97 34.95 -69.43
N ALA A 29 -56.23 34.05 -70.08
CA ALA A 29 -56.43 33.60 -71.48
C ALA A 29 -57.73 32.81 -71.68
N THR A 30 -58.15 32.10 -70.67
CA THR A 30 -59.39 31.29 -70.69
C THR A 30 -60.67 31.99 -70.18
N GLY A 31 -60.48 33.26 -69.64
CA GLY A 31 -61.61 34.05 -69.07
C GLY A 31 -62.02 33.65 -67.64
N LEU A 32 -61.29 32.70 -66.99
CA LEU A 32 -61.59 32.19 -65.65
C LEU A 32 -60.41 32.23 -64.69
N PRO A 33 -59.81 33.43 -64.39
CA PRO A 33 -58.59 33.53 -63.65
C PRO A 33 -58.65 33.01 -62.20
N TRP A 34 -59.76 33.24 -61.51
CA TRP A 34 -59.88 32.79 -60.13
C TRP A 34 -60.02 31.27 -59.97
N GLN A 35 -60.67 30.63 -60.95
CA GLN A 35 -60.83 29.14 -60.96
C GLN A 35 -59.50 28.49 -61.22
N ALA A 36 -58.71 28.98 -62.16
CA ALA A 36 -57.38 28.49 -62.43
C ALA A 36 -56.43 28.63 -61.24
N LEU A 37 -56.46 29.76 -60.54
CA LEU A 37 -55.68 29.99 -59.30
C LEU A 37 -56.11 29.03 -58.20
N ALA A 38 -57.44 28.85 -57.98
CA ALA A 38 -57.96 27.96 -56.95
C ALA A 38 -57.56 26.50 -57.18
N ILE A 39 -57.71 26.01 -58.40
CA ILE A 39 -57.33 24.64 -58.76
C ILE A 39 -55.82 24.43 -58.55
N THR A 40 -54.98 25.36 -58.97
CA THR A 40 -53.52 25.26 -58.82
C THR A 40 -53.10 25.33 -57.35
N ALA A 41 -53.70 26.21 -56.57
CA ALA A 41 -53.46 26.28 -55.10
C ALA A 41 -53.83 25.00 -54.41
N LEU A 42 -54.99 24.37 -54.76
CA LEU A 42 -55.44 23.11 -54.20
C LEU A 42 -54.53 21.96 -54.57
N ALA A 43 -54.06 21.93 -55.83
CA ALA A 43 -53.09 20.93 -56.31
C ALA A 43 -51.74 21.03 -55.56
N LEU A 44 -51.23 22.23 -55.40
CA LEU A 44 -50.02 22.49 -54.61
C LEU A 44 -50.16 22.07 -53.16
N LEU A 45 -51.31 22.36 -52.52
CA LEU A 45 -51.57 22.00 -51.13
C LEU A 45 -51.68 20.47 -50.99
N ALA A 46 -52.36 19.78 -51.92
CA ALA A 46 -52.45 18.33 -51.97
C ALA A 46 -51.08 17.68 -52.13
N TRP A 47 -50.23 18.24 -53.01
CA TRP A 47 -48.85 17.77 -53.24
C TRP A 47 -47.99 17.94 -51.98
N HIS A 48 -48.05 19.08 -51.29
CA HIS A 48 -47.31 19.33 -50.06
C HIS A 48 -47.76 18.42 -48.91
N TYR A 49 -49.09 18.20 -48.78
CA TYR A 49 -49.65 17.26 -47.81
C TYR A 49 -49.21 15.80 -48.10
N TRP A 50 -49.25 15.38 -49.35
CA TRP A 50 -48.77 14.08 -49.75
C TRP A 50 -47.27 13.91 -49.42
N ARG A 51 -46.46 14.91 -49.72
CA ARG A 51 -45.02 14.90 -49.42
C ARG A 51 -44.75 14.81 -47.92
N LEU A 52 -45.47 15.58 -47.11
CA LEU A 52 -45.43 15.52 -45.63
C LEU A 52 -45.77 14.12 -45.11
N ARG A 53 -46.88 13.53 -45.67
CA ARG A 53 -47.28 12.17 -45.29
C ARG A 53 -46.21 11.12 -45.60
N VAL A 54 -45.54 11.25 -46.74
CA VAL A 54 -44.45 10.34 -47.12
C VAL A 54 -43.27 10.48 -46.16
N VAL A 55 -42.85 11.69 -45.79
CA VAL A 55 -41.77 11.93 -44.81
C VAL A 55 -42.15 11.35 -43.43
N LEU A 56 -43.35 11.62 -42.94
CA LEU A 56 -43.86 11.09 -41.67
C LEU A 56 -43.88 9.57 -41.65
N ARG A 57 -44.40 8.92 -42.71
CA ARG A 57 -44.40 7.44 -42.85
C ARG A 57 -42.97 6.87 -42.81
N ARG A 58 -41.99 7.49 -43.52
CA ARG A 58 -40.61 7.06 -43.51
C ARG A 58 -39.98 7.14 -42.11
N LEU A 59 -40.31 8.15 -41.31
CA LEU A 59 -39.86 8.30 -39.92
C LEU A 59 -40.52 7.25 -39.00
N THR A 60 -41.82 6.99 -39.17
CA THR A 60 -42.56 6.01 -38.34
C THR A 60 -42.12 4.57 -38.63
N ASP A 61 -41.91 4.22 -39.88
CA ASP A 61 -41.48 2.90 -40.32
C ASP A 61 -39.98 2.60 -40.01
N ARG A 62 -39.29 3.53 -39.39
CA ARG A 62 -37.83 3.43 -39.10
C ARG A 62 -36.97 3.02 -40.30
N ARG A 63 -37.51 3.23 -41.53
CA ARG A 63 -36.72 2.95 -42.75
C ARG A 63 -35.58 3.92 -42.90
N TRP A 64 -34.51 3.43 -43.51
CA TRP A 64 -33.30 4.22 -43.76
C TRP A 64 -33.66 5.35 -44.73
N LEU A 65 -33.37 6.58 -44.33
CA LEU A 65 -33.38 7.70 -45.26
C LEU A 65 -32.14 7.58 -46.14
N ALA A 66 -32.35 7.60 -47.47
CA ALA A 66 -31.26 7.73 -48.43
C ALA A 66 -30.82 9.21 -48.46
N PRO A 67 -29.53 9.50 -48.74
CA PRO A 67 -29.09 10.86 -48.91
C PRO A 67 -29.88 11.51 -50.04
N PRO A 68 -30.55 12.67 -49.83
CA PRO A 68 -31.37 13.30 -50.84
C PRO A 68 -30.50 14.07 -51.84
N ASP A 69 -30.74 13.90 -53.11
CA ASP A 69 -29.99 14.58 -54.23
C ASP A 69 -30.62 15.89 -54.68
N GLY A 70 -31.81 16.25 -54.18
CA GLY A 70 -32.59 17.44 -54.58
C GLY A 70 -32.13 18.75 -53.90
N LYS A 71 -32.66 19.90 -54.40
CA LYS A 71 -32.30 21.26 -53.97
C LYS A 71 -33.48 22.03 -53.34
N GLY A 72 -34.62 21.38 -53.08
CA GLY A 72 -35.84 21.98 -52.52
C GLY A 72 -35.88 21.94 -50.98
N ILE A 73 -36.93 22.55 -50.43
CA ILE A 73 -37.17 22.59 -48.97
C ILE A 73 -37.36 21.17 -48.36
N TRP A 74 -38.07 20.29 -49.10
CA TRP A 74 -38.28 18.92 -48.69
C TRP A 74 -36.98 18.09 -48.69
N ASP A 75 -36.08 18.37 -49.66
CA ASP A 75 -34.78 17.71 -49.71
C ASP A 75 -33.85 18.18 -48.59
N GLU A 76 -33.96 19.45 -48.17
CA GLU A 76 -33.21 19.96 -47.01
C GLU A 76 -33.75 19.38 -45.67
N LEU A 77 -35.07 19.19 -45.57
CA LEU A 77 -35.67 18.50 -44.43
C LEU A 77 -35.19 17.04 -44.37
N ASP A 78 -35.25 16.31 -45.47
CA ASP A 78 -34.77 14.95 -45.59
C ASP A 78 -33.26 14.85 -45.25
N ARG A 79 -32.45 15.83 -45.64
CA ARG A 79 -31.02 15.90 -45.25
C ARG A 79 -30.80 16.12 -43.76
N LEU A 80 -31.58 17.01 -43.12
CA LEU A 80 -31.48 17.25 -41.69
C LEU A 80 -31.86 16.00 -40.89
N LEU A 81 -32.92 15.30 -41.33
CA LEU A 81 -33.34 14.03 -40.72
C LEU A 81 -32.30 12.94 -40.90
N TYR A 82 -31.73 12.81 -42.09
CA TYR A 82 -30.65 11.87 -42.38
C TYR A 82 -29.44 12.10 -41.50
N ARG A 83 -28.96 13.35 -41.41
CA ARG A 83 -27.83 13.71 -40.51
C ARG A 83 -28.09 13.38 -39.07
N ASN A 84 -29.28 13.72 -38.56
CA ASN A 84 -29.63 13.42 -37.16
C ASN A 84 -29.67 11.90 -36.88
N GLN A 85 -30.19 11.12 -37.85
CA GLN A 85 -30.17 9.66 -37.72
C GLN A 85 -28.74 9.09 -37.78
N ASP A 86 -27.91 9.59 -38.68
CA ASP A 86 -26.51 9.15 -38.84
C ASP A 86 -25.68 9.51 -37.61
N ASP A 87 -25.81 10.74 -37.10
CA ASP A 87 -25.15 11.19 -35.86
C ASP A 87 -25.56 10.33 -34.66
N THR A 88 -26.85 10.04 -34.54
CA THR A 88 -27.36 9.21 -33.43
C THR A 88 -26.82 7.78 -33.51
N ARG A 89 -26.73 7.22 -34.71
CA ARG A 89 -26.14 5.88 -34.96
C ARG A 89 -24.66 5.85 -34.67
N THR A 90 -23.94 6.84 -35.14
CA THR A 90 -22.50 6.95 -34.94
C THR A 90 -22.18 7.07 -33.43
N ARG A 91 -22.95 7.89 -32.70
CA ARG A 91 -22.84 7.98 -31.22
C ARG A 91 -23.13 6.65 -30.54
N LYS A 92 -24.22 5.97 -30.95
CA LYS A 92 -24.59 4.66 -30.41
C LYS A 92 -23.52 3.59 -30.70
N ARG A 93 -22.97 3.56 -31.92
CA ARG A 93 -21.87 2.64 -32.28
C ARG A 93 -20.63 2.90 -31.42
N ARG A 94 -20.21 4.16 -31.31
CA ARG A 94 -19.07 4.54 -30.45
C ARG A 94 -19.27 4.14 -29.00
N LEU A 95 -20.48 4.33 -28.46
CA LEU A 95 -20.80 3.92 -27.09
C LEU A 95 -20.70 2.40 -26.91
N VAL A 96 -21.23 1.62 -27.84
CA VAL A 96 -21.13 0.15 -27.80
C VAL A 96 -19.68 -0.32 -27.96
N GLU A 97 -18.90 0.31 -28.84
CA GLU A 97 -17.47 0.01 -28.99
C GLU A 97 -16.67 0.34 -27.73
N MET A 98 -16.93 1.50 -27.10
CA MET A 98 -16.34 1.86 -25.81
C MET A 98 -16.68 0.82 -24.73
N LEU A 99 -17.96 0.45 -24.59
CA LEU A 99 -18.38 -0.55 -23.61
C LEU A 99 -17.69 -1.91 -23.84
N ARG A 100 -17.53 -2.31 -25.10
CA ARG A 100 -16.80 -3.54 -25.44
C ARG A 100 -15.31 -3.43 -25.08
N ALA A 101 -14.68 -2.29 -25.39
CA ALA A 101 -13.29 -2.04 -25.04
C ALA A 101 -13.07 -2.06 -23.51
N TYR A 102 -13.92 -1.42 -22.73
CA TYR A 102 -13.85 -1.45 -21.27
C TYR A 102 -14.03 -2.86 -20.70
N ARG A 103 -14.99 -3.63 -21.22
CA ARG A 103 -15.17 -5.03 -20.79
C ARG A 103 -13.97 -5.90 -21.14
N ALA A 104 -13.41 -5.74 -22.34
CA ALA A 104 -12.22 -6.47 -22.75
C ALA A 104 -10.99 -6.10 -21.88
N ALA A 105 -10.81 -4.81 -21.58
CA ALA A 105 -9.76 -4.37 -20.67
C ALA A 105 -9.92 -4.94 -19.27
N ALA A 106 -11.14 -4.93 -18.72
CA ALA A 106 -11.42 -5.51 -17.40
C ALA A 106 -11.23 -7.04 -17.37
N ALA A 107 -11.59 -7.74 -18.47
CA ALA A 107 -11.37 -9.18 -18.59
C ALA A 107 -9.88 -9.55 -18.70
N ALA A 108 -9.05 -8.68 -19.27
CA ALA A 108 -7.60 -8.90 -19.41
C ALA A 108 -6.81 -8.64 -18.10
N LEU A 109 -7.43 -8.06 -17.06
CA LEU A 109 -6.77 -7.87 -15.77
C LEU A 109 -6.50 -9.21 -15.10
N PRO A 110 -5.27 -9.45 -14.60
CA PRO A 110 -4.94 -10.66 -13.85
C PRO A 110 -5.58 -10.69 -12.45
N ASP A 111 -5.91 -9.53 -11.89
CA ASP A 111 -6.58 -9.38 -10.60
C ASP A 111 -8.09 -9.68 -10.78
N ALA A 112 -8.70 -10.38 -9.84
CA ALA A 112 -10.15 -10.54 -9.83
C ALA A 112 -10.82 -9.22 -9.44
N VAL A 113 -11.78 -8.81 -10.26
CA VAL A 113 -12.56 -7.59 -10.07
C VAL A 113 -14.03 -7.95 -9.96
N VAL A 114 -14.66 -7.60 -8.84
CA VAL A 114 -16.08 -7.87 -8.58
C VAL A 114 -16.79 -6.56 -8.24
N VAL A 115 -17.85 -6.24 -8.96
CA VAL A 115 -18.73 -5.11 -8.68
C VAL A 115 -19.85 -5.58 -7.77
N VAL A 116 -20.02 -4.92 -6.63
CA VAL A 116 -20.97 -5.28 -5.58
C VAL A 116 -21.88 -4.09 -5.28
N ASP A 117 -23.16 -4.35 -5.17
CA ASP A 117 -24.11 -3.36 -4.67
C ASP A 117 -23.89 -3.10 -3.18
N ARG A 118 -23.77 -1.84 -2.82
CA ARG A 118 -23.43 -1.41 -1.44
C ARG A 118 -24.49 -1.81 -0.42
N ASN A 119 -25.78 -1.70 -0.79
CA ASN A 119 -26.88 -1.87 0.14
C ASN A 119 -27.26 -3.34 0.30
N SER A 120 -27.37 -4.05 -0.83
CA SER A 120 -27.76 -5.46 -0.85
C SER A 120 -26.59 -6.43 -0.71
N GLN A 121 -25.35 -5.95 -0.86
CA GLN A 121 -24.10 -6.74 -0.87
C GLN A 121 -24.12 -7.86 -1.92
N ARG A 122 -24.88 -7.66 -3.00
CA ARG A 122 -25.03 -8.64 -4.09
C ARG A 122 -24.09 -8.35 -5.23
N VAL A 123 -23.57 -9.42 -5.83
CA VAL A 123 -22.67 -9.38 -6.98
C VAL A 123 -23.43 -8.87 -8.21
N GLN A 124 -22.99 -7.76 -8.79
CA GLN A 124 -23.56 -7.17 -10.00
C GLN A 124 -22.82 -7.61 -11.27
N TRP A 125 -21.51 -7.74 -11.15
CA TRP A 125 -20.63 -8.14 -12.24
C TRP A 125 -19.27 -8.59 -11.70
N PHE A 126 -18.57 -9.43 -12.45
CA PHE A 126 -17.19 -9.81 -12.19
C PHE A 126 -16.46 -10.17 -13.49
N ASN A 127 -15.11 -10.10 -13.47
CA ASN A 127 -14.27 -10.49 -14.61
C ASN A 127 -13.92 -11.99 -14.57
N GLU A 128 -13.24 -12.48 -15.61
CA GLU A 128 -12.85 -13.88 -15.74
C GLU A 128 -11.90 -14.35 -14.63
N ALA A 129 -11.02 -13.46 -14.11
CA ALA A 129 -10.10 -13.79 -13.04
C ALA A 129 -10.80 -14.09 -11.70
N ALA A 130 -12.08 -13.72 -11.53
CA ALA A 130 -12.84 -14.03 -10.33
C ALA A 130 -13.13 -15.52 -10.17
N ALA A 131 -13.18 -16.30 -11.25
CA ALA A 131 -13.39 -17.74 -11.17
C ALA A 131 -12.23 -18.48 -10.51
N PRO A 132 -10.98 -18.41 -10.99
CA PRO A 132 -9.85 -19.09 -10.38
C PRO A 132 -9.44 -18.52 -9.02
N LEU A 133 -9.65 -17.19 -8.76
CA LEU A 133 -9.20 -16.56 -7.53
C LEU A 133 -10.25 -16.57 -6.42
N LEU A 134 -11.54 -16.45 -6.75
CA LEU A 134 -12.62 -16.31 -5.77
C LEU A 134 -13.68 -17.42 -5.87
N GLY A 135 -13.63 -18.29 -6.89
CA GLY A 135 -14.62 -19.34 -7.11
C GLY A 135 -15.95 -18.85 -7.64
N LEU A 136 -16.02 -17.65 -8.23
CA LEU A 136 -17.24 -17.09 -8.79
C LEU A 136 -17.45 -17.55 -10.24
N HIS A 137 -18.63 -18.09 -10.56
CA HIS A 137 -18.96 -18.64 -11.86
C HIS A 137 -20.13 -17.91 -12.51
N TYR A 138 -19.93 -17.51 -13.76
CA TYR A 138 -20.98 -16.86 -14.56
C TYR A 138 -21.89 -17.92 -15.21
N PRO A 139 -23.22 -17.73 -15.26
CA PRO A 139 -24.04 -16.66 -14.67
C PRO A 139 -24.55 -16.97 -13.25
N ALA A 140 -24.20 -18.11 -12.66
CA ALA A 140 -24.78 -18.65 -11.43
C ALA A 140 -24.65 -17.72 -10.22
N ASP A 141 -23.55 -16.98 -10.11
CA ASP A 141 -23.24 -16.15 -8.96
C ASP A 141 -23.63 -14.67 -9.14
N LEU A 142 -24.21 -14.32 -10.29
CA LEU A 142 -24.79 -12.98 -10.46
C LEU A 142 -26.01 -12.79 -9.56
N GLY A 143 -26.04 -11.69 -8.82
CA GLY A 143 -27.09 -11.39 -7.84
C GLY A 143 -26.98 -12.18 -6.53
N ALA A 144 -25.98 -13.05 -6.37
CA ALA A 144 -25.74 -13.76 -5.12
C ALA A 144 -25.12 -12.84 -4.06
N PRO A 145 -25.38 -13.08 -2.75
CA PRO A 145 -24.73 -12.36 -1.68
C PRO A 145 -23.23 -12.70 -1.65
N LEU A 146 -22.35 -11.68 -1.75
CA LEU A 146 -20.92 -11.90 -1.82
C LEU A 146 -20.35 -12.59 -0.56
N GLY A 147 -20.89 -12.26 0.62
CA GLY A 147 -20.42 -12.83 1.88
C GLY A 147 -20.64 -14.35 2.00
N GLU A 148 -21.66 -14.90 1.33
CA GLU A 148 -21.92 -16.35 1.30
C GLU A 148 -20.97 -17.07 0.35
N ARG A 149 -20.57 -16.42 -0.75
CA ARG A 149 -19.71 -17.00 -1.79
C ARG A 149 -18.23 -16.99 -1.42
N LEU A 150 -17.81 -16.08 -0.56
CA LEU A 150 -16.42 -15.94 -0.14
C LEU A 150 -16.12 -16.57 1.23
N GLN A 151 -16.96 -17.47 1.74
CA GLN A 151 -16.64 -18.22 2.95
C GLN A 151 -15.37 -19.07 2.76
N PRO A 152 -14.51 -19.20 3.80
CA PRO A 152 -14.71 -18.81 5.23
C PRO A 152 -14.33 -17.36 5.58
N LEU A 153 -14.07 -16.48 4.61
CA LEU A 153 -13.64 -15.11 4.88
C LEU A 153 -14.77 -14.30 5.52
N PRO A 154 -14.48 -13.45 6.53
CA PRO A 154 -15.49 -12.64 7.23
C PRO A 154 -15.93 -11.41 6.40
N VAL A 155 -16.24 -11.63 5.12
CA VAL A 155 -16.49 -10.59 4.11
C VAL A 155 -17.71 -9.73 4.47
N ALA A 156 -18.76 -10.32 5.04
CA ALA A 156 -19.95 -9.56 5.40
C ALA A 156 -19.66 -8.48 6.44
N ARG A 157 -18.85 -8.79 7.45
CA ARG A 157 -18.40 -7.82 8.47
C ARG A 157 -17.45 -6.78 7.86
N TRP A 158 -16.57 -7.20 6.98
CA TRP A 158 -15.63 -6.34 6.27
C TRP A 158 -16.35 -5.34 5.34
N LEU A 159 -17.36 -5.80 4.58
CA LEU A 159 -18.18 -4.93 3.74
C LEU A 159 -18.98 -3.90 4.58
N ALA A 160 -19.39 -4.27 5.80
CA ALA A 160 -20.05 -3.33 6.71
C ALA A 160 -19.15 -2.17 7.16
N GLY A 161 -17.82 -2.37 7.20
CA GLY A 161 -16.82 -1.33 7.51
C GLY A 161 -16.69 -0.25 6.43
N GLY A 162 -17.12 -0.51 5.22
CA GLY A 162 -17.24 0.47 4.13
C GLY A 162 -15.90 1.07 3.69
N ARG A 163 -15.86 2.41 3.58
CA ARG A 163 -14.66 3.15 3.16
C ARG A 163 -13.47 2.98 4.10
N HIS A 164 -13.72 2.57 5.33
CA HIS A 164 -12.71 2.36 6.37
C HIS A 164 -12.32 0.88 6.54
N ALA A 165 -12.82 0.01 5.66
CA ALA A 165 -12.43 -1.40 5.66
C ALA A 165 -10.96 -1.53 5.29
N GLU A 166 -10.14 -1.99 6.25
CA GLU A 166 -8.74 -2.29 5.99
C GLU A 166 -8.61 -3.43 4.98
N PRO A 167 -7.63 -3.37 4.07
CA PRO A 167 -7.40 -4.46 3.13
C PRO A 167 -7.11 -5.77 3.86
N PHE A 168 -7.72 -6.87 3.44
CA PHE A 168 -7.28 -8.19 3.84
C PHE A 168 -6.01 -8.54 3.06
N THR A 169 -4.93 -8.78 3.76
CA THR A 169 -3.67 -9.23 3.18
C THR A 169 -3.40 -10.67 3.61
N ASP A 170 -2.80 -11.45 2.70
CA ASP A 170 -2.37 -12.83 2.96
C ASP A 170 -3.49 -13.78 3.41
N VAL A 171 -4.66 -13.70 2.78
CA VAL A 171 -5.77 -14.63 3.01
C VAL A 171 -5.79 -15.77 2.00
N ALA A 172 -6.20 -16.97 2.44
CA ALA A 172 -6.37 -18.09 1.53
C ALA A 172 -7.55 -17.84 0.58
N SER A 173 -7.39 -18.22 -0.70
CA SER A 173 -8.46 -18.13 -1.68
C SER A 173 -9.60 -19.12 -1.33
N PRO A 174 -10.87 -18.69 -1.44
CA PRO A 174 -12.00 -19.60 -1.31
C PRO A 174 -12.05 -20.69 -2.39
N ALA A 175 -11.49 -20.41 -3.58
CA ALA A 175 -11.45 -21.35 -4.70
C ALA A 175 -10.31 -22.38 -4.57
N ASN A 176 -9.16 -21.94 -4.04
CA ASN A 176 -7.97 -22.78 -3.90
C ASN A 176 -7.15 -22.34 -2.67
N PRO A 177 -7.12 -23.11 -1.58
CA PRO A 177 -6.39 -22.75 -0.35
C PRO A 177 -4.89 -22.50 -0.52
N ASP A 178 -4.27 -23.04 -1.59
CA ASP A 178 -2.85 -22.83 -1.90
C ASP A 178 -2.54 -21.44 -2.46
N LEU A 179 -3.58 -20.70 -2.87
CA LEU A 179 -3.43 -19.34 -3.35
C LEU A 179 -3.60 -18.33 -2.20
N ARG A 180 -2.69 -17.39 -2.13
CA ARG A 180 -2.70 -16.30 -1.15
C ARG A 180 -3.15 -15.02 -1.83
N LEU A 181 -4.20 -14.40 -1.30
CA LEU A 181 -4.85 -13.23 -1.89
C LEU A 181 -4.71 -11.99 -1.01
N SER A 182 -4.64 -10.83 -1.66
CA SER A 182 -4.94 -9.54 -1.05
C SER A 182 -6.28 -9.06 -1.56
N LEU A 183 -7.22 -8.76 -0.65
CA LEU A 183 -8.55 -8.25 -0.96
C LEU A 183 -8.63 -6.79 -0.58
N ARG A 184 -9.07 -5.95 -1.52
CA ARG A 184 -9.28 -4.52 -1.29
C ARG A 184 -10.67 -4.10 -1.75
N LEU A 185 -11.34 -3.29 -0.95
CA LEU A 185 -12.63 -2.70 -1.26
C LEU A 185 -12.45 -1.24 -1.65
N ILE A 186 -12.93 -0.87 -2.85
CA ILE A 186 -12.80 0.48 -3.40
C ILE A 186 -14.19 1.02 -3.71
N PRO A 187 -14.58 2.21 -3.21
CA PRO A 187 -15.84 2.82 -3.59
C PRO A 187 -15.79 3.23 -5.07
N TYR A 188 -16.72 2.70 -5.87
CA TYR A 188 -16.80 2.95 -7.30
C TYR A 188 -17.85 4.01 -7.65
N SER A 189 -19.00 3.99 -6.95
CA SER A 189 -20.04 5.00 -7.03
C SER A 189 -20.76 5.15 -5.69
N GLU A 190 -21.82 5.95 -5.62
CA GLU A 190 -22.63 6.07 -4.40
C GLU A 190 -23.26 4.74 -3.97
N THR A 191 -23.63 3.89 -4.94
CA THR A 191 -24.34 2.63 -4.72
C THR A 191 -23.51 1.39 -4.99
N LEU A 192 -22.32 1.50 -5.61
CA LEU A 192 -21.50 0.37 -6.03
C LEU A 192 -20.10 0.42 -5.42
N TRP A 193 -19.63 -0.75 -5.04
CA TRP A 193 -18.28 -0.99 -4.59
C TRP A 193 -17.55 -1.95 -5.52
N LEU A 194 -16.23 -1.78 -5.61
CA LEU A 194 -15.34 -2.63 -6.37
C LEU A 194 -14.51 -3.44 -5.38
N LEU A 195 -14.68 -4.76 -5.37
CA LEU A 195 -13.77 -5.68 -4.72
C LEU A 195 -12.68 -6.06 -5.72
N VAL A 196 -11.42 -5.85 -5.33
CA VAL A 196 -10.24 -6.28 -6.09
C VAL A 196 -9.53 -7.35 -5.28
N ALA A 197 -9.34 -8.54 -5.90
CA ALA A 197 -8.55 -9.61 -5.31
C ALA A 197 -7.31 -9.86 -6.17
N ARG A 198 -6.15 -9.70 -5.54
CA ARG A 198 -4.83 -9.88 -6.16
C ARG A 198 -4.17 -11.15 -5.65
N ASP A 199 -3.61 -11.94 -6.56
CA ASP A 199 -2.79 -13.09 -6.21
C ASP A 199 -1.41 -12.65 -5.70
N LEU A 200 -1.12 -12.94 -4.44
CA LEU A 200 0.18 -12.72 -3.79
C LEU A 200 1.00 -14.00 -3.62
N THR A 201 0.51 -15.15 -4.09
CA THR A 201 1.10 -16.46 -3.83
C THR A 201 2.58 -16.53 -4.15
N ARG A 202 2.96 -15.99 -5.31
CA ARG A 202 4.37 -15.97 -5.71
C ARG A 202 5.25 -15.12 -4.81
N VAL A 203 4.74 -13.95 -4.43
CA VAL A 203 5.46 -13.00 -3.56
C VAL A 203 5.64 -13.63 -2.17
N THR A 204 4.54 -14.10 -1.58
CA THR A 204 4.54 -14.73 -0.26
C THR A 204 5.44 -15.98 -0.22
N ARG A 205 5.41 -16.84 -1.27
CA ARG A 205 6.29 -18.01 -1.37
C ARG A 205 7.76 -17.62 -1.48
N LEU A 206 8.10 -16.60 -2.25
CA LEU A 206 9.49 -16.12 -2.35
C LEU A 206 9.99 -15.56 -1.01
N GLU A 207 9.17 -14.79 -0.31
CA GLU A 207 9.48 -14.29 1.02
C GLU A 207 9.65 -15.42 2.03
N GLN A 208 8.77 -16.44 2.01
CA GLN A 208 8.88 -17.61 2.87
C GLN A 208 10.15 -18.41 2.56
N MET A 209 10.42 -18.71 1.29
CA MET A 209 11.65 -19.39 0.89
C MET A 209 12.91 -18.62 1.33
N ARG A 210 12.90 -17.29 1.23
CA ARG A 210 14.00 -16.46 1.71
C ARG A 210 14.18 -16.57 3.22
N ARG A 211 13.09 -16.56 3.99
CA ARG A 211 13.12 -16.73 5.46
C ARG A 211 13.68 -18.11 5.84
N ASP A 212 13.15 -19.16 5.23
CA ASP A 212 13.55 -20.53 5.48
C ASP A 212 15.03 -20.77 5.11
N PHE A 213 15.47 -20.21 3.98
CA PHE A 213 16.87 -20.25 3.57
C PHE A 213 17.79 -19.62 4.60
N VAL A 214 17.50 -18.38 5.05
CA VAL A 214 18.32 -17.70 6.05
C VAL A 214 18.33 -18.47 7.38
N ALA A 215 17.16 -18.99 7.81
CA ALA A 215 17.05 -19.78 9.04
C ALA A 215 17.90 -21.07 8.95
N ASN A 216 17.76 -21.82 7.87
CA ASN A 216 18.47 -23.10 7.67
C ASN A 216 19.99 -22.90 7.55
N VAL A 217 20.43 -21.94 6.71
CA VAL A 217 21.87 -21.62 6.55
C VAL A 217 22.49 -21.21 7.89
N SER A 218 21.76 -20.46 8.71
CA SER A 218 22.28 -20.02 9.99
C SER A 218 22.39 -21.17 11.00
N HIS A 219 21.46 -22.12 11.00
CA HIS A 219 21.57 -23.34 11.82
C HIS A 219 22.74 -24.19 11.38
N GLU A 220 22.89 -24.41 10.05
CA GLU A 220 23.98 -25.18 9.47
C GLU A 220 25.37 -24.52 9.66
N LEU A 221 25.44 -23.20 9.80
CA LEU A 221 26.69 -22.51 10.09
C LEU A 221 27.00 -22.46 11.59
N ARG A 222 26.01 -22.37 12.47
CA ARG A 222 26.24 -22.29 13.92
C ARG A 222 26.94 -23.55 14.44
N THR A 223 26.53 -24.71 14.00
CA THR A 223 27.07 -26.02 14.47
C THR A 223 28.58 -26.13 14.21
N PRO A 224 29.12 -25.98 12.97
CA PRO A 224 30.56 -26.07 12.74
C PRO A 224 31.32 -24.94 13.43
N LEU A 225 30.75 -23.74 13.55
CA LEU A 225 31.40 -22.65 14.27
C LEU A 225 31.52 -22.94 15.77
N THR A 226 30.50 -23.54 16.39
CA THR A 226 30.58 -23.98 17.79
C THR A 226 31.66 -25.01 17.99
N VAL A 227 31.82 -25.98 17.06
CA VAL A 227 32.88 -26.99 17.10
C VAL A 227 34.28 -26.34 16.97
N VAL A 228 34.46 -25.43 15.98
CA VAL A 228 35.69 -24.72 15.78
C VAL A 228 36.06 -23.87 17.03
N HIS A 229 35.08 -23.19 17.61
CA HIS A 229 35.26 -22.39 18.82
C HIS A 229 35.65 -23.27 20.00
N GLY A 230 34.97 -24.43 20.18
CA GLY A 230 35.27 -25.38 21.23
C GLY A 230 36.71 -25.94 21.14
N TYR A 231 37.18 -26.29 19.93
CA TYR A 231 38.57 -26.72 19.76
C TYR A 231 39.56 -25.61 20.04
N LEU A 232 39.26 -24.37 19.63
CA LEU A 232 40.12 -23.24 19.90
C LEU A 232 40.21 -22.91 21.41
N ASP A 233 39.13 -23.12 22.16
CA ASP A 233 39.09 -22.91 23.61
C ASP A 233 39.87 -23.97 24.38
N MET A 234 39.98 -25.18 23.83
CA MET A 234 40.79 -26.28 24.43
C MET A 234 42.30 -26.09 24.27
N LEU A 235 42.76 -25.25 23.35
CA LEU A 235 44.16 -24.96 23.13
C LEU A 235 44.67 -23.94 24.17
N ASP A 236 45.63 -24.32 25.01
CA ASP A 236 46.26 -23.40 25.99
C ASP A 236 47.38 -22.58 25.33
N PRO A 237 47.24 -21.27 25.25
CA PRO A 237 48.31 -20.42 24.74
C PRO A 237 49.61 -20.47 25.57
N ALA A 238 49.53 -20.94 26.82
CA ALA A 238 50.69 -21.06 27.69
C ALA A 238 51.57 -22.25 27.31
N GLU A 239 51.00 -23.33 26.70
CA GLU A 239 51.78 -24.51 26.24
C GLU A 239 52.62 -24.21 25.00
N GLN A 240 52.15 -23.26 24.15
CA GLN A 240 52.83 -22.88 22.90
C GLN A 240 52.78 -21.34 22.72
N PRO A 241 53.65 -20.57 23.40
CA PRO A 241 53.60 -19.11 23.38
C PRO A 241 53.75 -18.48 21.98
N GLU A 242 54.43 -19.17 21.06
CA GLU A 242 54.61 -18.70 19.67
C GLU A 242 53.27 -18.66 18.90
N TRP A 243 52.30 -19.50 19.28
CA TRP A 243 50.97 -19.57 18.64
C TRP A 243 49.94 -18.67 19.30
N ALA A 244 50.24 -18.11 20.48
CA ALA A 244 49.28 -17.29 21.24
C ALA A 244 48.64 -16.16 20.40
N PRO A 245 49.35 -15.38 19.58
CA PRO A 245 48.76 -14.33 18.76
C PRO A 245 47.83 -14.89 17.68
N MET A 246 48.21 -16.03 17.07
CA MET A 246 47.42 -16.72 16.03
C MET A 246 46.14 -17.31 16.60
N LEU A 247 46.21 -18.01 17.75
CA LEU A 247 45.09 -18.55 18.46
C LEU A 247 44.10 -17.45 18.89
N ALA A 248 44.59 -16.34 19.39
CA ALA A 248 43.79 -15.17 19.76
C ALA A 248 43.04 -14.60 18.54
N GLU A 249 43.70 -14.53 17.37
CA GLU A 249 43.05 -14.09 16.15
C GLU A 249 41.96 -15.07 15.64
N MET A 250 42.28 -16.38 15.69
CA MET A 250 41.31 -17.42 15.30
C MET A 250 40.08 -17.41 16.20
N ARG A 251 40.22 -17.26 17.52
CA ARG A 251 39.11 -17.10 18.48
C ARG A 251 38.27 -15.85 18.14
N ARG A 252 38.93 -14.70 17.90
CA ARG A 252 38.20 -13.49 17.50
C ARG A 252 37.40 -13.66 16.22
N GLN A 253 37.96 -14.33 15.21
CA GLN A 253 37.26 -14.58 13.94
C GLN A 253 36.07 -15.56 14.12
N SER A 254 36.26 -16.62 14.91
CA SER A 254 35.18 -17.58 15.23
C SER A 254 34.04 -16.88 15.95
N GLN A 255 34.31 -16.12 17.00
CA GLN A 255 33.31 -15.32 17.72
C GLN A 255 32.58 -14.33 16.80
N ARG A 256 33.33 -13.66 15.93
CA ARG A 256 32.75 -12.73 14.94
C ARG A 256 31.81 -13.45 13.95
N MET A 257 32.16 -14.64 13.47
CA MET A 257 31.29 -15.42 12.57
C MET A 257 30.01 -15.86 13.28
N THR A 258 30.11 -16.31 14.54
CA THR A 258 28.94 -16.66 15.36
C THR A 258 27.98 -15.47 15.49
N GLN A 259 28.52 -14.28 15.84
CA GLN A 259 27.74 -13.06 15.98
C GLN A 259 27.06 -12.63 14.65
N LEU A 260 27.79 -12.76 13.52
CA LEU A 260 27.21 -12.48 12.19
C LEU A 260 26.00 -13.37 11.88
N VAL A 261 26.11 -14.66 12.19
CA VAL A 261 25.02 -15.63 11.98
C VAL A 261 23.82 -15.29 12.88
N GLU A 262 24.06 -14.94 14.15
CA GLU A 262 23.01 -14.56 15.09
C GLU A 262 22.30 -13.24 14.72
N ASP A 263 23.07 -12.23 14.33
CA ASP A 263 22.54 -10.96 13.86
C ASP A 263 21.69 -11.14 12.58
N LEU A 264 22.14 -11.98 11.64
CA LEU A 264 21.41 -12.28 10.41
C LEU A 264 20.09 -13.01 10.69
N LEU A 265 20.10 -13.99 11.61
CA LEU A 265 18.90 -14.68 12.06
C LEU A 265 17.91 -13.73 12.73
N THR A 266 18.40 -12.86 13.61
CA THR A 266 17.61 -11.89 14.32
C THR A 266 16.93 -10.93 13.32
N LEU A 267 17.70 -10.39 12.38
CA LEU A 267 17.15 -9.50 11.35
C LEU A 267 16.11 -10.21 10.47
N SER A 268 16.41 -11.46 10.05
CA SER A 268 15.48 -12.26 9.23
C SER A 268 14.16 -12.54 9.97
N ARG A 269 14.20 -12.83 11.29
CA ARG A 269 13.00 -13.02 12.10
C ARG A 269 12.19 -11.74 12.26
N LEU A 270 12.87 -10.63 12.48
CA LEU A 270 12.22 -9.32 12.60
C LEU A 270 11.53 -8.91 11.30
N GLU A 271 12.17 -9.13 10.15
CA GLU A 271 11.58 -8.86 8.82
C GLU A 271 10.36 -9.73 8.51
N ALA A 272 10.23 -10.86 9.19
CA ALA A 272 9.11 -11.77 9.03
C ALA A 272 7.89 -11.42 9.90
N LYS A 273 8.05 -10.50 10.86
CA LYS A 273 6.97 -10.10 11.78
C LYS A 273 6.27 -8.85 11.25
N ASP A 274 4.96 -8.91 11.06
CA ASP A 274 4.13 -7.75 10.76
C ASP A 274 3.58 -7.11 12.05
N THR A 275 3.49 -7.87 13.13
CA THR A 275 3.01 -7.45 14.45
C THR A 275 3.91 -7.96 15.55
N LEU A 276 4.02 -7.19 16.62
CA LEU A 276 4.73 -7.56 17.85
C LEU A 276 3.75 -8.00 18.94
N ASP A 277 4.20 -8.90 19.78
CA ASP A 277 3.52 -9.13 21.06
C ASP A 277 3.79 -7.90 21.94
N GLU A 278 2.76 -7.10 22.19
CA GLU A 278 2.86 -5.86 22.96
C GLU A 278 2.59 -6.14 24.44
N GLU A 279 3.56 -5.82 25.26
CA GLU A 279 3.49 -5.96 26.71
C GLU A 279 4.07 -4.71 27.42
N PRO A 280 3.72 -4.45 28.67
CA PRO A 280 4.38 -3.41 29.45
C PRO A 280 5.86 -3.72 29.64
N VAL A 281 6.72 -2.80 29.22
CA VAL A 281 8.19 -2.90 29.32
C VAL A 281 8.66 -2.03 30.46
N ALA A 282 9.03 -2.66 31.59
CA ALA A 282 9.58 -1.96 32.73
C ALA A 282 10.97 -1.38 32.42
N MET A 283 11.06 -0.08 32.26
CA MET A 283 12.29 0.59 31.82
C MET A 283 13.38 0.62 32.90
N ALA A 284 13.06 0.66 34.17
CA ALA A 284 14.07 0.66 35.21
C ALA A 284 14.91 -0.64 35.26
N PRO A 285 14.32 -1.86 35.23
CA PRO A 285 15.08 -3.11 35.07
C PRO A 285 15.82 -3.19 33.74
N MET A 286 15.24 -2.68 32.66
CA MET A 286 15.87 -2.63 31.34
C MET A 286 17.17 -1.80 31.39
N LEU A 287 17.12 -0.58 31.92
CA LEU A 287 18.27 0.30 32.07
C LEU A 287 19.35 -0.30 32.97
N ALA A 288 18.94 -0.98 34.06
CA ALA A 288 19.87 -1.69 34.93
C ALA A 288 20.59 -2.85 34.23
N THR A 289 19.90 -3.56 33.34
CA THR A 289 20.48 -4.62 32.51
C THR A 289 21.44 -4.05 31.48
N LEU A 290 21.06 -3.01 30.75
CA LEU A 290 21.93 -2.32 29.78
C LEU A 290 23.20 -1.75 30.43
N ARG A 291 23.09 -1.26 31.67
CA ARG A 291 24.27 -0.82 32.46
C ARG A 291 25.23 -1.96 32.69
N ARG A 292 24.74 -3.10 33.21
CA ARG A 292 25.60 -4.30 33.47
C ARG A 292 26.30 -4.78 32.21
N GLU A 293 25.58 -4.81 31.08
CA GLU A 293 26.14 -5.18 29.78
C GLU A 293 27.20 -4.20 29.32
N ALA A 294 26.94 -2.90 29.43
CA ALA A 294 27.92 -1.84 29.12
C ALA A 294 29.18 -1.94 29.97
N GLU A 295 29.04 -2.15 31.27
CA GLU A 295 30.16 -2.32 32.22
C GLU A 295 31.00 -3.56 31.89
N ALA A 296 30.35 -4.69 31.58
CA ALA A 296 31.00 -5.93 31.15
C ALA A 296 31.78 -5.75 29.84
N LEU A 297 31.16 -5.13 28.82
CA LEU A 297 31.81 -4.83 27.54
C LEU A 297 32.95 -3.80 27.69
N SER A 298 32.76 -2.84 28.55
CA SER A 298 33.77 -1.78 28.83
C SER A 298 35.00 -2.32 29.50
N GLN A 299 34.94 -3.35 30.33
CA GLN A 299 36.06 -3.84 31.14
C GLN A 299 36.76 -2.68 31.88
N GLN A 300 35.98 -1.79 32.49
CA GLN A 300 36.45 -0.60 33.22
C GLN A 300 37.23 0.43 32.37
N ARG A 301 37.17 0.33 31.05
CA ARG A 301 37.86 1.30 30.16
C ARG A 301 37.10 2.59 29.94
N HIS A 302 35.80 2.66 30.28
CA HIS A 302 34.94 3.82 30.05
C HIS A 302 34.08 4.15 31.28
N ALA A 303 33.71 5.41 31.42
CA ALA A 303 32.74 5.84 32.42
C ALA A 303 31.29 5.58 31.88
N ILE A 304 30.57 4.63 32.48
CA ILE A 304 29.18 4.30 32.12
C ILE A 304 28.26 5.07 33.03
N VAL A 305 27.37 5.89 32.47
CA VAL A 305 26.39 6.71 33.21
C VAL A 305 24.96 6.36 32.76
N ILE A 306 24.05 6.16 33.73
CA ILE A 306 22.61 5.98 33.46
C ILE A 306 21.87 7.20 34.00
N GLU A 307 21.00 7.77 33.19
CA GLU A 307 20.11 8.88 33.55
C GLU A 307 18.65 8.48 33.28
N ASP A 308 17.92 8.06 34.31
CA ASP A 308 16.48 7.84 34.24
C ASP A 308 15.73 9.11 34.68
N LEU A 309 15.40 9.95 33.70
CA LEU A 309 14.74 11.25 33.92
C LEU A 309 13.23 11.19 33.68
N ALA A 310 12.72 10.09 33.17
CA ALA A 310 11.33 10.01 32.73
C ALA A 310 10.39 9.41 33.75
N SER A 311 10.83 8.43 34.54
CA SER A 311 10.02 7.65 35.47
C SER A 311 8.73 7.09 34.83
N ILE A 312 8.85 6.62 33.58
CA ILE A 312 7.78 6.01 32.79
C ILE A 312 8.28 4.73 32.16
N ASP A 313 7.36 3.88 31.79
CA ASP A 313 7.58 2.61 31.12
C ASP A 313 7.07 2.67 29.67
N LEU A 314 7.38 1.67 28.84
CA LEU A 314 6.96 1.56 27.45
C LEU A 314 5.93 0.42 27.27
N VAL A 315 5.21 0.46 26.16
CA VAL A 315 4.46 -0.68 25.63
C VAL A 315 5.16 -1.18 24.38
N GLY A 316 5.52 -2.48 24.36
CA GLY A 316 6.21 -3.08 23.24
C GLY A 316 6.73 -4.48 23.55
N SER A 317 7.64 -5.02 22.76
CA SER A 317 8.28 -6.32 23.01
C SER A 317 9.56 -6.11 23.82
N VAL A 318 9.60 -6.64 25.05
CA VAL A 318 10.77 -6.56 25.94
C VAL A 318 12.03 -7.09 25.23
N ARG A 319 11.92 -8.24 24.57
CA ARG A 319 13.02 -8.92 23.92
C ARG A 319 13.61 -8.09 22.75
N GLU A 320 12.73 -7.55 21.91
CA GLU A 320 13.16 -6.84 20.71
C GLU A 320 13.70 -5.45 21.06
N LEU A 321 13.08 -4.74 22.02
CA LEU A 321 13.60 -3.47 22.56
C LEU A 321 14.94 -3.64 23.24
N HIS A 322 15.10 -4.70 24.07
CA HIS A 322 16.39 -5.01 24.66
C HIS A 322 17.47 -5.22 23.60
N SER A 323 17.18 -6.02 22.55
CA SER A 323 18.10 -6.25 21.43
C SER A 323 18.51 -4.95 20.74
N ALA A 324 17.56 -4.04 20.50
CA ALA A 324 17.85 -2.74 19.87
C ALA A 324 18.75 -1.86 20.77
N PHE A 325 18.39 -1.74 22.05
CA PHE A 325 19.12 -0.88 22.99
C PHE A 325 20.52 -1.43 23.28
N SER A 326 20.66 -2.75 23.44
CA SER A 326 21.94 -3.42 23.63
C SER A 326 22.88 -3.22 22.42
N ASN A 327 22.35 -3.26 21.19
CA ASN A 327 23.12 -2.94 19.99
C ASN A 327 23.64 -1.49 19.98
N LEU A 328 22.85 -0.51 20.44
CA LEU A 328 23.30 0.88 20.55
C LEU A 328 24.39 1.03 21.61
N VAL A 329 24.18 0.41 22.77
CA VAL A 329 25.16 0.43 23.89
C VAL A 329 26.47 -0.23 23.50
N ALA A 330 26.40 -1.40 22.85
CA ALA A 330 27.60 -2.10 22.38
C ALA A 330 28.38 -1.27 21.34
N ASN A 331 27.68 -0.58 20.44
CA ASN A 331 28.31 0.33 19.49
C ASN A 331 28.98 1.51 20.22
N ALA A 332 28.31 2.14 21.17
CA ALA A 332 28.89 3.25 21.94
C ALA A 332 30.18 2.83 22.68
N VAL A 333 30.16 1.69 23.40
CA VAL A 333 31.36 1.16 24.08
C VAL A 333 32.49 0.83 23.09
N ARG A 334 32.15 0.24 21.94
CA ARG A 334 33.10 -0.18 20.91
C ARG A 334 33.83 0.98 20.25
N TYR A 335 33.12 2.09 19.99
CA TYR A 335 33.64 3.23 19.24
C TYR A 335 34.14 4.39 20.13
N THR A 336 34.09 4.21 21.44
CA THR A 336 34.63 5.16 22.40
C THR A 336 36.07 4.75 22.79
N PRO A 337 37.03 5.65 22.72
CA PRO A 337 38.40 5.38 23.23
C PRO A 337 38.42 5.15 24.75
N THR A 338 39.43 4.43 25.22
CA THR A 338 39.70 4.26 26.67
C THR A 338 39.75 5.60 27.39
N GLY A 339 39.08 5.71 28.53
CA GLY A 339 38.91 6.94 29.31
C GLY A 339 37.70 7.80 28.89
N GLY A 340 37.01 7.41 27.79
CA GLY A 340 35.81 8.10 27.35
C GLY A 340 34.59 7.78 28.21
N ARG A 341 33.44 8.38 27.85
CA ARG A 341 32.16 8.26 28.56
C ARG A 341 31.08 7.75 27.63
N VAL A 342 30.21 6.86 28.15
CA VAL A 342 28.96 6.41 27.51
C VAL A 342 27.82 6.71 28.47
N THR A 343 26.86 7.51 28.03
CA THR A 343 25.66 7.88 28.81
C THR A 343 24.42 7.27 28.15
N ILE A 344 23.64 6.52 28.92
CA ILE A 344 22.38 5.98 28.53
C ILE A 344 21.30 6.80 29.25
N ARG A 345 20.51 7.58 28.50
CA ARG A 345 19.52 8.50 29.02
C ARG A 345 18.13 8.07 28.62
N TRP A 346 17.23 8.00 29.60
CA TRP A 346 15.79 7.79 29.41
C TRP A 346 15.04 9.05 29.84
N ALA A 347 14.32 9.69 28.91
CA ALA A 347 13.66 10.99 29.17
C ALA A 347 12.32 11.10 28.44
N ARG A 348 11.43 11.96 28.95
CA ARG A 348 10.19 12.35 28.24
C ARG A 348 10.53 13.29 27.09
N THR A 349 9.79 13.13 25.99
CA THR A 349 9.84 14.12 24.88
C THR A 349 8.82 15.24 25.12
N PRO A 350 9.03 16.43 24.52
CA PRO A 350 8.08 17.54 24.65
C PRO A 350 6.65 17.20 24.19
N ASP A 351 6.51 16.26 23.24
CA ASP A 351 5.24 15.82 22.65
C ASP A 351 4.53 14.75 23.53
N GLY A 352 5.00 14.52 24.76
CA GLY A 352 4.40 13.53 25.67
C GLY A 352 4.86 12.09 25.47
N GLY A 353 5.70 11.82 24.50
CA GLY A 353 6.35 10.52 24.28
C GLY A 353 7.55 10.28 25.18
N ALA A 354 8.41 9.35 24.76
CA ALA A 354 9.65 9.01 25.46
C ALA A 354 10.82 8.84 24.49
N ALA A 355 12.04 9.02 24.99
CA ALA A 355 13.25 8.83 24.23
C ALA A 355 14.34 8.11 25.04
N LEU A 356 14.92 7.06 24.44
CA LEU A 356 16.15 6.46 24.92
C LEU A 356 17.30 6.95 24.04
N SER A 357 18.25 7.70 24.67
CA SER A 357 19.44 8.21 23.99
C SER A 357 20.68 7.52 24.52
N VAL A 358 21.52 7.04 23.62
CA VAL A 358 22.87 6.55 23.93
C VAL A 358 23.88 7.57 23.38
N VAL A 359 24.57 8.23 24.28
CA VAL A 359 25.54 9.29 23.99
C VAL A 359 26.93 8.76 24.24
N ASP A 360 27.83 8.86 23.29
CA ASP A 360 29.23 8.47 23.42
C ASP A 360 30.19 9.67 23.16
N THR A 361 31.35 9.64 23.74
CA THR A 361 32.44 10.58 23.47
C THR A 361 33.50 9.96 22.55
N GLY A 362 33.00 9.21 21.57
CA GLY A 362 33.86 8.43 20.67
C GLY A 362 34.39 9.20 19.47
N TYR A 363 34.78 8.45 18.45
CA TYR A 363 35.38 9.02 17.24
C TYR A 363 34.44 9.88 16.40
N GLY A 364 33.13 9.72 16.57
CA GLY A 364 32.12 10.35 15.74
C GLY A 364 32.05 9.77 14.33
N ILE A 365 30.99 10.16 13.60
CA ILE A 365 30.66 9.68 12.26
C ILE A 365 30.63 10.87 11.29
N PRO A 366 31.38 10.82 10.16
CA PRO A 366 31.30 11.87 9.15
C PRO A 366 29.88 12.01 8.58
N ALA A 367 29.40 13.24 8.35
CA ALA A 367 28.05 13.54 7.88
C ALA A 367 27.65 12.77 6.60
N ALA A 368 28.60 12.56 5.68
CA ALA A 368 28.36 11.80 4.44
C ALA A 368 27.96 10.33 4.68
N HIS A 369 28.25 9.76 5.86
CA HIS A 369 27.93 8.38 6.20
C HIS A 369 26.63 8.23 7.01
N LEU A 370 26.14 9.30 7.66
CA LEU A 370 24.96 9.24 8.53
C LEU A 370 23.70 8.64 7.87
N PRO A 371 23.37 8.98 6.61
CA PRO A 371 22.20 8.38 5.95
C PRO A 371 22.31 6.87 5.74
N ARG A 372 23.54 6.33 5.72
CA ARG A 372 23.84 4.96 5.34
C ARG A 372 24.20 4.05 6.50
N VAL A 373 24.47 4.56 7.70
CA VAL A 373 24.91 3.74 8.85
C VAL A 373 23.89 2.69 9.30
N THR A 374 22.62 2.84 8.92
CA THR A 374 21.56 1.86 9.16
C THR A 374 21.37 0.85 8.02
N GLU A 375 22.16 0.97 6.92
CA GLU A 375 22.16 -0.03 5.84
C GLU A 375 22.84 -1.32 6.33
N ARG A 376 22.39 -2.47 5.81
CA ARG A 376 22.99 -3.79 6.16
C ARG A 376 24.42 -3.87 5.69
N PHE A 377 25.30 -4.41 6.55
CA PHE A 377 26.74 -4.58 6.30
C PHE A 377 27.52 -3.28 6.06
N TYR A 378 26.86 -2.11 6.22
CA TYR A 378 27.52 -0.83 6.02
C TYR A 378 28.45 -0.48 7.19
N ARG A 379 29.64 0.03 6.86
CA ARG A 379 30.71 0.42 7.82
C ARG A 379 31.48 1.64 7.31
N VAL A 380 31.76 2.59 8.19
CA VAL A 380 32.37 3.87 7.83
C VAL A 380 33.87 3.74 7.45
N SER A 381 34.57 2.75 7.99
CA SER A 381 36.00 2.53 7.68
C SER A 381 36.36 1.04 7.71
N THR A 382 37.17 0.58 6.73
CA THR A 382 37.56 -0.82 6.58
C THR A 382 38.79 -1.22 7.43
N SER A 383 39.64 -0.30 7.86
CA SER A 383 40.87 -0.61 8.59
C SER A 383 40.67 -0.67 10.11
N ARG A 384 40.17 0.39 10.75
CA ARG A 384 39.90 0.42 12.20
C ARG A 384 38.72 -0.49 12.58
N SER A 385 37.78 -0.66 11.69
CA SER A 385 36.61 -1.50 11.94
C SER A 385 36.90 -3.00 11.86
N ARG A 386 38.00 -3.44 11.24
CA ARG A 386 38.44 -4.85 11.31
C ARG A 386 38.89 -5.22 12.72
N GLU A 387 39.60 -4.34 13.42
CA GLU A 387 40.03 -4.53 14.80
C GLU A 387 38.89 -4.47 15.81
N SER A 388 37.84 -3.66 15.53
CA SER A 388 36.68 -3.50 16.43
C SER A 388 35.61 -4.58 16.29
N GLY A 389 35.68 -5.50 15.33
CA GLY A 389 34.88 -6.73 15.26
C GLY A 389 33.40 -6.57 14.95
N GLY A 390 32.89 -5.41 14.51
CA GLY A 390 31.48 -5.19 14.22
C GLY A 390 30.96 -5.94 12.97
N THR A 391 29.72 -6.45 13.02
CA THR A 391 29.05 -7.18 11.92
C THR A 391 28.49 -6.27 10.83
N GLY A 392 28.18 -4.99 11.17
CA GLY A 392 27.48 -4.05 10.30
C GLY A 392 25.96 -4.31 10.21
N LEU A 393 25.42 -5.18 11.07
CA LEU A 393 23.99 -5.50 11.13
C LEU A 393 23.27 -4.86 12.33
N GLY A 394 23.98 -4.51 13.39
CA GLY A 394 23.38 -4.03 14.64
C GLY A 394 22.47 -2.80 14.46
N LEU A 395 22.90 -1.77 13.71
CA LEU A 395 22.05 -0.59 13.44
C LEU A 395 20.88 -0.88 12.49
N ALA A 396 21.00 -1.86 11.60
CA ALA A 396 19.89 -2.34 10.79
C ALA A 396 18.84 -3.05 11.65
N ILE A 397 19.27 -3.85 12.65
CA ILE A 397 18.39 -4.44 13.67
C ILE A 397 17.68 -3.35 14.46
N VAL A 398 18.39 -2.35 14.98
CA VAL A 398 17.80 -1.20 15.70
C VAL A 398 16.72 -0.54 14.88
N LYS A 399 17.03 -0.18 13.63
CA LYS A 399 16.07 0.46 12.73
C LYS A 399 14.81 -0.38 12.53
N HIS A 400 14.95 -1.68 12.32
CA HIS A 400 13.82 -2.57 12.08
C HIS A 400 12.96 -2.75 13.34
N VAL A 401 13.58 -2.96 14.50
CA VAL A 401 12.86 -3.01 15.78
C VAL A 401 12.06 -1.74 16.03
N LEU A 402 12.65 -0.56 15.79
CA LEU A 402 11.94 0.71 15.96
C LEU A 402 10.80 0.88 14.97
N GLN A 403 10.96 0.44 13.72
CA GLN A 403 9.86 0.44 12.74
C GLN A 403 8.67 -0.40 13.20
N LEU A 404 8.91 -1.62 13.72
CA LEU A 404 7.88 -2.49 14.28
C LEU A 404 7.16 -1.85 15.50
N HIS A 405 7.87 -1.01 16.29
CA HIS A 405 7.30 -0.26 17.42
C HIS A 405 6.75 1.11 17.02
N GLN A 406 6.66 1.44 15.72
CA GLN A 406 6.25 2.76 15.23
C GLN A 406 7.07 3.92 15.83
N ALA A 407 8.33 3.62 16.15
CA ALA A 407 9.30 4.54 16.69
C ALA A 407 10.33 4.97 15.62
N ARG A 408 11.10 6.01 15.90
CA ARG A 408 12.12 6.51 14.97
C ARG A 408 13.49 6.55 15.61
N LEU A 409 14.54 6.36 14.81
CA LEU A 409 15.93 6.57 15.19
C LEU A 409 16.39 7.95 14.72
N ALA A 410 16.84 8.79 15.64
CA ALA A 410 17.56 10.02 15.35
C ALA A 410 19.06 9.80 15.64
N ILE A 411 19.93 10.31 14.76
CA ILE A 411 21.39 10.16 14.87
C ILE A 411 22.03 11.52 14.71
N GLU A 412 22.78 11.94 15.74
CA GLU A 412 23.60 13.15 15.72
C GLU A 412 25.05 12.76 16.00
N SER A 413 25.97 13.20 15.16
CA SER A 413 27.38 12.84 15.34
C SER A 413 28.30 13.86 14.71
N GLU A 414 29.43 14.14 15.39
CA GLU A 414 30.48 15.02 14.93
C GLU A 414 31.84 14.35 15.17
N ILE A 415 32.70 14.39 14.14
CA ILE A 415 34.03 13.78 14.22
C ILE A 415 34.82 14.36 15.41
N GLY A 416 35.35 13.49 16.26
CA GLY A 416 36.15 13.85 17.43
C GLY A 416 35.37 14.32 18.65
N ARG A 417 34.02 14.42 18.55
CA ARG A 417 33.15 14.75 19.69
C ARG A 417 32.29 13.57 20.16
N GLY A 418 32.04 12.61 19.27
CA GLY A 418 31.23 11.44 19.55
C GLY A 418 29.94 11.41 18.81
N SER A 419 29.01 10.53 19.26
CA SER A 419 27.72 10.31 18.62
C SER A 419 26.59 10.24 19.67
N THR A 420 25.39 10.60 19.23
CA THR A 420 24.14 10.43 19.97
C THR A 420 23.14 9.67 19.11
N PHE A 421 22.74 8.50 19.58
CA PHE A 421 21.69 7.69 18.96
C PHE A 421 20.46 7.75 19.84
N THR A 422 19.34 8.26 19.30
CA THR A 422 18.10 8.47 20.05
C THR A 422 16.95 7.67 19.44
N CYS A 423 16.38 6.75 20.20
CA CYS A 423 15.16 6.03 19.90
C CYS A 423 13.98 6.84 20.43
N VAL A 424 13.13 7.38 19.55
CA VAL A 424 11.99 8.24 19.92
C VAL A 424 10.69 7.48 19.76
N PHE A 425 9.92 7.39 20.84
CA PHE A 425 8.64 6.70 20.93
C PHE A 425 7.50 7.72 21.08
N ALA A 426 6.38 7.48 20.40
CA ALA A 426 5.20 8.32 20.49
C ALA A 426 4.49 8.19 21.85
N ALA A 427 3.63 9.16 22.19
CA ALA A 427 2.92 9.20 23.48
C ALA A 427 2.04 7.96 23.73
N GLU A 428 1.49 7.37 22.66
CA GLU A 428 0.66 6.15 22.70
C GLU A 428 1.43 4.91 23.19
N ARG A 429 2.77 4.94 23.11
CA ARG A 429 3.68 3.88 23.55
C ARG A 429 4.16 4.05 24.99
N VAL A 430 3.76 5.13 25.64
CA VAL A 430 4.20 5.46 27.02
C VAL A 430 3.17 4.96 28.03
N HIS A 431 3.66 4.28 29.05
CA HIS A 431 2.86 3.83 30.18
C HIS A 431 3.38 4.49 31.48
N PRO A 432 2.52 5.00 32.36
CA PRO A 432 2.95 5.45 33.68
C PRO A 432 3.60 4.28 34.43
N ARG A 433 4.74 4.52 35.09
CA ARG A 433 5.38 3.50 35.93
C ARG A 433 4.48 3.26 37.14
N ASP A 434 3.98 2.03 37.30
CA ASP A 434 3.24 1.65 38.51
C ASP A 434 4.14 1.79 39.73
N SER A 435 3.78 2.66 40.64
CA SER A 435 4.52 2.91 41.86
C SER A 435 4.41 1.78 42.93
N ASP A 436 3.68 0.69 42.60
CA ASP A 436 3.39 -0.42 43.50
C ASP A 436 4.14 -1.72 43.18
N HIS A 437 5.47 -1.68 43.22
CA HIS A 437 6.26 -2.90 43.43
C HIS A 437 7.26 -2.71 44.60
N ASN A 438 6.84 -1.98 45.59
CA ASN A 438 7.49 -2.04 46.92
C ASN A 438 6.77 -3.10 47.77
N GLY A 439 6.96 -4.38 47.41
CA GLY A 439 6.50 -5.52 48.17
C GLY A 439 7.26 -5.66 49.47
N GLY A 440 6.67 -5.14 50.54
CA GLY A 440 7.21 -5.42 51.87
C GLY A 440 6.73 -4.49 52.95
N ASP A 441 5.43 -4.33 53.15
CA ASP A 441 4.91 -4.04 54.54
C ASP A 441 3.39 -4.06 54.68
N ARG A 442 2.73 -5.12 54.27
CA ARG A 442 1.31 -5.39 54.63
C ARG A 442 1.11 -6.66 55.47
N GLY A 443 2.18 -7.16 56.10
CA GLY A 443 2.14 -8.36 56.94
C GLY A 443 2.09 -8.10 58.46
N ILE A 444 2.17 -6.86 58.93
CA ILE A 444 2.30 -6.60 60.37
C ILE A 444 1.07 -5.89 61.00
N GLU A 445 0.16 -5.37 60.22
CA GLU A 445 -1.01 -4.61 60.77
C GLU A 445 -2.28 -5.45 60.95
N GLN A 446 -2.34 -6.69 60.39
CA GLN A 446 -3.47 -7.61 60.63
C GLN A 446 -3.30 -8.56 61.80
N ALA A 447 -2.18 -8.54 62.52
CA ALA A 447 -1.94 -9.34 63.74
C ALA A 447 -2.18 -8.59 65.05
N ARG A 448 -2.64 -7.32 65.01
CA ARG A 448 -2.94 -6.51 66.24
C ARG A 448 -4.41 -6.19 66.46
N ALA A 449 -5.31 -6.77 65.67
CA ALA A 449 -6.76 -6.58 65.83
C ALA A 449 -7.49 -7.87 66.25
N ALA A 450 -6.79 -8.87 66.82
CA ALA A 450 -7.36 -10.08 67.36
C ALA A 450 -6.61 -10.45 68.69
N ASP A 451 -6.65 -9.56 69.66
CA ASP A 451 -6.55 -9.81 71.05
C ASP A 451 -7.40 -8.78 71.86
#